data_c252f10fc903ac49bc76b197328a8ea0
#
_entry.id   c252f10fc903ac49bc76b197328a8ea0
#
_cell.length_a   1.000
_cell.length_b   1.000
_cell.length_c   1.000
_cell.angle_alpha   90.00
_cell.angle_beta   90.00
_cell.angle_gamma   90.00
#
_symmetry.space_group_name_H-M   'P 1'
#
loop_
_entity.id
_entity.type
_entity.pdbx_description
1 polymer ?
#
loop_
_entity_poly.entity_id
_entity_poly.type
_entity_poly.pdbx_seq_one_letter_code
_entity_poly.pdbx_strand_id
1 'polypeptide(L)'
;MLPVLRLLLSAALISSAQTNPDDLVKKIQRELSGSVTPEDGKPNANVPHGEFLSGVINDSKIYPGTENPFQIYVPAQYNPAKPACLLVKLDGLSSYEGTVLDNLIAKKEVPVIIGIGITPGAVKAGDRVLRYNRTYEFDSTNDHFPDYVLNELLPAVKKLKTSDGRAINISADGNDHAATGASTGAIGSFTLAWRRPDQFTRVFSVIGTFVSMRGGHEYPALIRKTDPKPMRIFLEDGSTDAWNPLFGSWYDANLNMESALTFAGYDVAHAWGTHGHDGRPAQLIFPDVMRWLWRDYPAPIKAGISQNSTLQEITLPDEAWQKIPQSFQSATGLTANAKGEVYVSDTSSVYQIAPDSAPAVFLAHRPGIAGQAFGPDGTLYSVVPAESKVIAIDPRHNTRTVAQGIAGHGIVVTHDGNIYVSEPGAHTDMPSRIWRIKPNGEKKIVDQGVLSASGVAFSPDGALFYAAGKSSKWIYSYTVQHDGSLSTRQPYYWLHMTDTPNDSGAEDLAVDTHGNLYAATRMGVQVCDQNGRVRAILPLPTPCGPVRGICFGGEHFDILYVTDGHQIFKRHLKTPGYAPWSTPIAVQSQGAG
;
A
#
# COMPACT_ATOMS: atom_id res chain seq x y z
N MET A 1 29.80 -46.25 13.02
CA MET A 1 28.38 -46.28 13.41
C MET A 1 28.23 -45.52 14.73
N LEU A 2 27.85 -44.23 14.66
CA LEU A 2 27.43 -43.46 15.83
C LEU A 2 25.96 -43.00 15.57
N PRO A 3 25.05 -43.15 16.54
CA PRO A 3 23.68 -42.73 16.34
C PRO A 3 23.52 -41.22 16.56
N VAL A 4 22.91 -40.56 15.61
CA VAL A 4 22.49 -39.14 15.69
C VAL A 4 21.27 -39.05 16.62
N LEU A 5 21.50 -38.40 17.75
CA LEU A 5 20.45 -38.10 18.73
C LEU A 5 19.59 -36.93 18.21
N ARG A 6 18.37 -37.19 17.73
CA ARG A 6 17.38 -36.17 17.43
C ARG A 6 16.78 -35.63 18.72
N LEU A 7 17.11 -34.38 19.07
CA LEU A 7 16.37 -33.63 20.09
C LEU A 7 15.01 -33.23 19.50
N LEU A 8 13.97 -33.90 19.97
CA LEU A 8 12.60 -33.47 19.80
C LEU A 8 12.33 -32.33 20.80
N LEU A 9 12.31 -31.09 20.36
CA LEU A 9 11.71 -30.00 21.13
C LEU A 9 10.19 -30.21 21.12
N SER A 10 9.66 -30.67 22.23
CA SER A 10 8.22 -30.66 22.51
C SER A 10 7.78 -29.23 22.76
N ALA A 11 7.15 -28.59 21.74
CA ALA A 11 6.35 -27.40 21.95
C ALA A 11 5.15 -27.81 22.82
N ALA A 12 5.11 -27.34 24.05
CA ALA A 12 3.95 -27.49 24.91
C ALA A 12 2.80 -26.65 24.30
N LEU A 13 1.87 -27.31 23.65
CA LEU A 13 0.59 -26.76 23.26
C LEU A 13 -0.14 -26.37 24.56
N ILE A 14 -0.29 -25.07 24.81
CA ILE A 14 -1.14 -24.53 25.86
C ILE A 14 -2.57 -24.70 25.38
N SER A 15 -3.21 -25.80 25.77
CA SER A 15 -4.65 -25.99 25.62
C SER A 15 -5.37 -25.20 26.72
N SER A 16 -5.53 -23.90 26.56
CA SER A 16 -6.66 -23.19 27.12
C SER A 16 -7.86 -23.52 26.23
N ALA A 17 -9.01 -23.83 26.78
CA ALA A 17 -10.24 -23.96 26.01
C ALA A 17 -10.45 -22.62 25.27
N GLN A 18 -10.13 -22.58 23.99
CA GLN A 18 -10.28 -21.39 23.15
C GLN A 18 -11.77 -21.07 23.07
N THR A 19 -12.15 -19.95 23.67
CA THR A 19 -13.52 -19.43 23.53
C THR A 19 -13.76 -19.20 22.04
N ASN A 20 -14.89 -19.73 21.52
CA ASN A 20 -15.25 -19.51 20.12
C ASN A 20 -15.25 -17.98 19.83
N PRO A 21 -14.56 -17.51 18.79
CA PRO A 21 -14.50 -16.08 18.45
C PRO A 21 -15.87 -15.40 18.37
N ASP A 22 -16.88 -16.08 17.84
CA ASP A 22 -18.25 -15.55 17.74
C ASP A 22 -18.92 -15.39 19.10
N ASP A 23 -18.67 -16.31 20.03
CA ASP A 23 -19.21 -16.21 21.40
C ASP A 23 -18.51 -15.09 22.18
N LEU A 24 -17.23 -14.87 21.90
CA LEU A 24 -16.50 -13.75 22.47
C LEU A 24 -17.05 -12.41 21.94
N VAL A 25 -17.33 -12.28 20.63
CA VAL A 25 -17.96 -11.09 20.05
C VAL A 25 -19.35 -10.84 20.65
N LYS A 26 -20.17 -11.89 20.83
CA LYS A 26 -21.49 -11.77 21.50
C LYS A 26 -21.36 -11.31 22.96
N LYS A 27 -20.31 -11.77 23.67
CA LYS A 27 -20.00 -11.31 25.03
C LYS A 27 -19.63 -9.81 25.01
N ILE A 28 -18.71 -9.42 24.16
CA ILE A 28 -18.28 -8.02 23.98
C ILE A 28 -19.47 -7.10 23.70
N GLN A 29 -20.35 -7.50 22.78
CA GLN A 29 -21.57 -6.74 22.44
C GLN A 29 -22.50 -6.53 23.65
N ARG A 30 -22.64 -7.52 24.54
CA ARG A 30 -23.43 -7.37 25.76
C ARG A 30 -22.76 -6.47 26.80
N GLU A 31 -21.45 -6.55 26.94
CA GLU A 31 -20.67 -5.76 27.90
C GLU A 31 -20.60 -4.29 27.55
N LEU A 32 -20.65 -3.94 26.25
CA LEU A 32 -20.64 -2.56 25.78
C LEU A 32 -21.76 -1.70 26.41
N SER A 33 -22.91 -2.29 26.71
CA SER A 33 -24.04 -1.63 27.36
C SER A 33 -23.94 -1.62 28.90
N GLY A 34 -22.86 -2.15 29.44
CA GLY A 34 -22.60 -2.22 30.88
C GLY A 34 -22.25 -0.86 31.49
N SER A 35 -22.23 -0.83 32.82
CA SER A 35 -21.78 0.32 33.60
C SER A 35 -20.70 -0.03 34.63
N VAL A 36 -20.34 -1.30 34.71
CA VAL A 36 -19.39 -1.81 35.72
C VAL A 36 -18.08 -2.15 35.07
N THR A 37 -16.98 -1.61 35.61
CA THR A 37 -15.63 -1.96 35.17
C THR A 37 -15.43 -3.46 35.25
N PRO A 38 -15.03 -4.10 34.14
CA PRO A 38 -14.78 -5.54 34.10
C PRO A 38 -13.70 -5.95 35.10
N GLU A 39 -13.72 -7.19 35.54
CA GLU A 39 -12.78 -7.69 36.57
C GLU A 39 -11.32 -7.51 36.14
N ASP A 40 -11.02 -7.74 34.85
CA ASP A 40 -9.68 -7.52 34.31
C ASP A 40 -9.24 -6.05 34.23
N GLY A 41 -10.18 -5.11 34.37
CA GLY A 41 -9.90 -3.68 34.48
C GLY A 41 -9.65 -3.21 35.90
N LYS A 42 -9.73 -4.11 36.91
CA LYS A 42 -9.49 -3.78 38.32
C LYS A 42 -8.11 -4.25 38.76
N PRO A 43 -7.38 -3.46 39.58
CA PRO A 43 -6.12 -3.89 40.14
C PRO A 43 -6.27 -5.19 40.93
N ASN A 44 -5.36 -6.14 40.73
CA ASN A 44 -5.35 -7.43 41.41
C ASN A 44 -4.03 -7.56 42.21
N ALA A 45 -4.11 -7.56 43.52
CA ALA A 45 -2.94 -7.65 44.40
C ALA A 45 -2.07 -8.92 44.20
N ASN A 46 -2.64 -9.97 43.61
CA ASN A 46 -1.94 -11.23 43.31
C ASN A 46 -1.24 -11.23 41.92
N VAL A 47 -1.36 -10.16 41.16
CA VAL A 47 -0.76 -10.02 39.84
C VAL A 47 0.38 -8.99 39.92
N PRO A 48 1.59 -9.35 39.46
CA PRO A 48 2.69 -8.38 39.42
C PRO A 48 2.35 -7.21 38.49
N HIS A 49 2.57 -5.99 38.96
CA HIS A 49 2.30 -4.76 38.20
C HIS A 49 3.54 -4.31 37.44
N GLY A 50 3.33 -3.85 36.22
CA GLY A 50 4.34 -3.21 35.40
C GLY A 50 4.64 -1.77 35.81
N GLU A 51 5.49 -1.08 35.07
CA GLU A 51 5.88 0.30 35.30
C GLU A 51 5.64 1.18 34.09
N PHE A 52 5.39 2.47 34.36
CA PHE A 52 5.30 3.51 33.34
C PHE A 52 6.61 4.29 33.26
N LEU A 53 7.11 4.48 32.02
CA LEU A 53 8.21 5.38 31.70
C LEU A 53 7.69 6.45 30.75
N SER A 54 8.39 7.59 30.65
CA SER A 54 8.00 8.70 29.79
C SER A 54 9.19 9.20 28.99
N GLY A 55 8.90 9.76 27.82
CA GLY A 55 9.87 10.44 26.97
C GLY A 55 9.22 11.55 26.16
N VAL A 56 10.05 12.35 25.52
CA VAL A 56 9.62 13.44 24.64
C VAL A 56 10.53 13.46 23.42
N ILE A 57 9.97 13.64 22.23
CA ILE A 57 10.70 13.90 20.99
C ILE A 57 10.54 15.38 20.67
N ASN A 58 11.66 16.13 20.65
CA ASN A 58 11.69 17.56 20.39
C ASN A 58 12.39 17.91 19.06
N ASP A 59 12.97 16.92 18.40
CA ASP A 59 13.80 17.07 17.20
C ASP A 59 13.24 16.29 16.00
N SER A 60 11.93 16.06 16.00
CA SER A 60 11.24 15.35 14.93
C SER A 60 11.56 15.96 13.57
N LYS A 61 11.93 15.13 12.60
CA LYS A 61 12.13 15.51 11.20
C LYS A 61 10.82 15.44 10.43
N ILE A 62 9.91 14.58 10.86
CA ILE A 62 8.60 14.37 10.23
C ILE A 62 7.62 15.46 10.67
N TYR A 63 7.67 15.85 11.96
CA TYR A 63 6.87 16.93 12.55
C TYR A 63 7.76 18.04 13.12
N PRO A 64 8.48 18.79 12.28
CA PRO A 64 9.47 19.75 12.77
C PRO A 64 8.83 20.87 13.61
N GLY A 65 9.54 21.22 14.70
CA GLY A 65 9.12 22.27 15.61
C GLY A 65 8.04 21.87 16.61
N THR A 66 7.73 20.57 16.73
CA THR A 66 6.79 20.05 17.71
C THR A 66 7.51 19.43 18.90
N GLU A 67 6.83 19.45 20.03
CA GLU A 67 7.13 18.64 21.21
C GLU A 67 6.13 17.49 21.25
N ASN A 68 6.60 16.26 21.12
CA ASN A 68 5.80 15.03 21.03
C ASN A 68 6.06 14.14 22.26
N PRO A 69 5.29 14.28 23.34
CA PRO A 69 5.40 13.43 24.52
C PRO A 69 4.89 12.01 24.23
N PHE A 70 5.50 11.04 24.88
CA PHE A 70 5.02 9.67 24.87
C PHE A 70 5.22 8.99 26.22
N GLN A 71 4.44 7.95 26.47
CA GLN A 71 4.57 7.08 27.64
C GLN A 71 4.73 5.65 27.16
N ILE A 72 5.45 4.85 27.94
CA ILE A 72 5.48 3.40 27.70
C ILE A 72 5.07 2.69 28.99
N TYR A 73 4.36 1.60 28.83
CA TYR A 73 4.03 0.66 29.89
C TYR A 73 4.81 -0.64 29.67
N VAL A 74 5.61 -1.03 30.63
CA VAL A 74 6.42 -2.26 30.59
C VAL A 74 5.89 -3.22 31.65
N PRO A 75 5.26 -4.35 31.26
CA PRO A 75 4.70 -5.29 32.23
C PRO A 75 5.80 -5.96 33.06
N ALA A 76 5.46 -6.35 34.29
CA ALA A 76 6.42 -7.00 35.20
C ALA A 76 7.02 -8.29 34.62
N GLN A 77 6.23 -9.02 33.82
CA GLN A 77 6.65 -10.28 33.17
C GLN A 77 7.60 -10.09 31.99
N TYR A 78 7.88 -8.84 31.60
CA TYR A 78 8.78 -8.54 30.49
C TYR A 78 10.20 -9.05 30.74
N ASN A 79 10.77 -9.70 29.74
CA ASN A 79 12.15 -10.19 29.75
C ASN A 79 12.90 -9.64 28.52
N PRO A 80 13.95 -8.83 28.69
CA PRO A 80 14.67 -8.21 27.57
C PRO A 80 15.39 -9.22 26.64
N ALA A 81 15.61 -10.47 27.10
CA ALA A 81 16.16 -11.54 26.27
C ALA A 81 15.18 -12.05 25.20
N LYS A 82 13.90 -11.71 25.32
CA LYS A 82 12.85 -12.08 24.36
C LYS A 82 12.17 -10.79 23.87
N PRO A 83 12.05 -10.57 22.55
CA PRO A 83 11.30 -9.44 22.04
C PRO A 83 9.84 -9.49 22.54
N ALA A 84 9.33 -8.35 23.01
CA ALA A 84 7.94 -8.23 23.43
C ALA A 84 7.03 -7.84 22.25
N CYS A 85 5.76 -8.22 22.34
CA CYS A 85 4.73 -7.66 21.49
C CYS A 85 4.50 -6.18 21.81
N LEU A 86 3.82 -5.46 20.92
CA LEU A 86 3.60 -4.02 21.01
C LEU A 86 2.10 -3.68 20.90
N LEU A 87 1.65 -2.77 21.74
CA LEU A 87 0.39 -2.04 21.60
C LEU A 87 0.69 -0.55 21.52
N VAL A 88 0.41 0.09 20.38
CA VAL A 88 0.45 1.56 20.24
C VAL A 88 -0.96 2.10 20.47
N LYS A 89 -1.11 3.02 21.43
CA LYS A 89 -2.37 3.70 21.71
C LYS A 89 -2.22 5.20 21.50
N LEU A 90 -3.05 5.72 20.62
CA LEU A 90 -3.09 7.15 20.32
C LEU A 90 -3.89 7.88 21.42
N ASP A 91 -3.55 9.15 21.66
CA ASP A 91 -4.05 9.99 22.75
C ASP A 91 -3.62 9.54 24.16
N GLY A 92 -2.51 8.80 24.24
CA GLY A 92 -1.90 8.40 25.52
C GLY A 92 -2.37 7.05 26.04
N LEU A 93 -1.65 6.54 27.01
CA LEU A 93 -1.89 5.27 27.69
C LEU A 93 -2.17 5.56 29.17
N SER A 94 -3.21 4.96 29.75
CA SER A 94 -3.58 5.17 31.14
C SER A 94 -3.24 3.97 32.03
N SER A 95 -3.37 4.16 33.34
CA SER A 95 -3.24 3.05 34.31
C SER A 95 -4.26 1.93 34.11
N TYR A 96 -5.40 2.24 33.49
CA TYR A 96 -6.41 1.25 33.16
C TYR A 96 -5.89 0.21 32.17
N GLU A 97 -5.32 0.65 31.05
CA GLU A 97 -4.75 -0.28 30.06
C GLU A 97 -3.58 -1.07 30.66
N GLY A 98 -2.76 -0.44 31.49
CA GLY A 98 -1.69 -1.13 32.22
C GLY A 98 -2.23 -2.25 33.10
N THR A 99 -3.29 -1.98 33.88
CA THR A 99 -3.97 -2.97 34.73
C THR A 99 -4.55 -4.12 33.90
N VAL A 100 -5.18 -3.82 32.78
CA VAL A 100 -5.72 -4.86 31.88
C VAL A 100 -4.60 -5.74 31.33
N LEU A 101 -3.50 -5.13 30.87
CA LEU A 101 -2.35 -5.89 30.36
C LEU A 101 -1.75 -6.78 31.45
N ASP A 102 -1.57 -6.29 32.68
CA ASP A 102 -1.09 -7.10 33.81
C ASP A 102 -1.94 -8.36 34.02
N ASN A 103 -3.25 -8.16 34.11
CA ASN A 103 -4.20 -9.22 34.38
C ASN A 103 -4.24 -10.26 33.24
N LEU A 104 -4.29 -9.81 31.98
CA LEU A 104 -4.37 -10.70 30.82
C LEU A 104 -3.06 -11.47 30.58
N ILE A 105 -1.90 -10.81 30.77
CA ILE A 105 -0.58 -11.46 30.65
C ILE A 105 -0.40 -12.49 31.77
N ALA A 106 -0.80 -12.17 33.00
CA ALA A 106 -0.73 -13.12 34.12
C ALA A 106 -1.60 -14.36 33.89
N LYS A 107 -2.76 -14.20 33.24
CA LYS A 107 -3.66 -15.30 32.83
C LYS A 107 -3.17 -16.04 31.58
N LYS A 108 -2.12 -15.54 30.90
CA LYS A 108 -1.61 -16.04 29.61
C LYS A 108 -2.66 -16.01 28.47
N GLU A 109 -3.57 -15.08 28.53
CA GLU A 109 -4.63 -14.88 27.53
C GLU A 109 -4.19 -13.95 26.38
N VAL A 110 -3.15 -13.17 26.62
CA VAL A 110 -2.40 -12.40 25.61
C VAL A 110 -0.90 -12.60 25.81
N PRO A 111 -0.05 -12.35 24.81
CA PRO A 111 1.41 -12.38 24.98
C PRO A 111 1.90 -11.27 25.90
N VAL A 112 3.20 -11.24 26.18
CA VAL A 112 3.84 -10.13 26.89
C VAL A 112 3.87 -8.92 25.93
N ILE A 113 3.10 -7.88 26.27
CA ILE A 113 2.87 -6.69 25.43
C ILE A 113 3.43 -5.46 26.15
N ILE A 114 4.32 -4.73 25.49
CA ILE A 114 4.70 -3.37 25.89
C ILE A 114 3.66 -2.41 25.27
N GLY A 115 3.08 -1.53 26.10
CA GLY A 115 2.18 -0.47 25.65
C GLY A 115 2.97 0.81 25.36
N ILE A 116 2.67 1.52 24.27
CA ILE A 116 3.16 2.87 23.98
C ILE A 116 1.96 3.79 23.82
N GLY A 117 1.88 4.82 24.65
CA GLY A 117 0.89 5.90 24.55
C GLY A 117 1.52 7.10 23.85
N ILE A 118 0.94 7.51 22.72
CA ILE A 118 1.39 8.67 21.93
C ILE A 118 0.51 9.86 22.26
N THR A 119 1.10 10.95 22.75
CA THR A 119 0.43 12.25 22.85
C THR A 119 0.70 13.04 21.58
N PRO A 120 -0.32 13.65 20.95
CA PRO A 120 -0.11 14.47 19.75
C PRO A 120 0.88 15.60 20.01
N GLY A 121 1.66 15.93 18.99
CA GLY A 121 2.64 17.00 19.07
C GLY A 121 2.01 18.37 19.27
N ALA A 122 2.74 19.25 19.93
CA ALA A 122 2.37 20.65 20.14
C ALA A 122 3.50 21.57 19.69
N VAL A 123 3.15 22.64 18.98
CA VAL A 123 4.06 23.77 18.74
C VAL A 123 3.89 24.75 19.88
N LYS A 124 4.98 25.09 20.58
CA LYS A 124 4.96 25.96 21.77
C LYS A 124 5.84 27.21 21.57
N ALA A 125 5.47 28.29 22.23
CA ALA A 125 6.30 29.46 22.42
C ALA A 125 6.39 29.73 23.95
N GLY A 126 7.47 29.29 24.59
CA GLY A 126 7.55 29.16 26.04
C GLY A 126 6.50 28.18 26.55
N ASP A 127 5.75 28.58 27.59
CA ASP A 127 4.66 27.75 28.13
C ASP A 127 3.36 27.81 27.33
N ARG A 128 3.28 28.68 26.31
CA ARG A 128 2.07 28.87 25.50
C ARG A 128 2.05 27.88 24.34
N VAL A 129 1.00 27.06 24.25
CA VAL A 129 0.70 26.24 23.07
C VAL A 129 0.15 27.14 21.95
N LEU A 130 0.81 27.15 20.81
CA LEU A 130 0.41 27.89 19.61
C LEU A 130 -0.47 27.03 18.70
N ARG A 131 -0.18 25.73 18.63
CA ARG A 131 -0.89 24.77 17.78
C ARG A 131 -0.78 23.36 18.35
N TYR A 132 -1.90 22.64 18.36
CA TYR A 132 -1.93 21.20 18.55
C TYR A 132 -1.97 20.51 17.20
N ASN A 133 -1.15 19.47 17.05
CA ASN A 133 -1.04 18.75 15.80
C ASN A 133 -1.96 17.52 15.68
N ARG A 134 -2.85 17.26 16.64
CA ARG A 134 -3.63 16.03 16.74
C ARG A 134 -4.26 15.61 15.41
N THR A 135 -5.07 16.47 14.79
CA THR A 135 -5.71 16.18 13.51
C THR A 135 -4.72 16.14 12.34
N TYR A 136 -3.64 16.92 12.41
CA TYR A 136 -2.59 16.90 11.40
C TYR A 136 -1.79 15.60 11.42
N GLU A 137 -1.50 15.05 12.60
CA GLU A 137 -0.76 13.83 12.78
C GLU A 137 -1.63 12.58 12.56
N PHE A 138 -2.82 12.52 13.17
CA PHE A 138 -3.60 11.29 13.27
C PHE A 138 -4.68 11.15 12.20
N ASP A 139 -5.31 12.24 11.71
CA ASP A 139 -6.33 12.14 10.65
C ASP A 139 -5.71 12.08 9.24
N SER A 140 -4.40 12.27 9.11
CA SER A 140 -3.73 12.15 7.81
C SER A 140 -3.74 10.71 7.32
N THR A 141 -4.11 10.50 6.05
CA THR A 141 -4.15 9.18 5.41
C THR A 141 -2.85 8.83 4.67
N ASN A 142 -1.79 9.66 4.83
CA ASN A 142 -0.47 9.50 4.23
C ASN A 142 0.50 8.68 5.11
N ASP A 143 1.76 8.62 4.71
CA ASP A 143 2.79 7.84 5.40
C ASP A 143 3.50 8.59 6.56
N HIS A 144 3.22 9.89 6.79
CA HIS A 144 3.93 10.68 7.80
C HIS A 144 3.79 10.12 9.21
N PHE A 145 2.56 9.79 9.64
CA PHE A 145 2.37 9.22 10.97
C PHE A 145 2.98 7.81 11.12
N PRO A 146 2.79 6.88 10.19
CA PRO A 146 3.54 5.62 10.17
C PRO A 146 5.07 5.81 10.23
N ASP A 147 5.62 6.72 9.44
CA ASP A 147 7.05 7.00 9.42
C ASP A 147 7.54 7.58 10.76
N TYR A 148 6.77 8.49 11.37
CA TYR A 148 7.07 9.00 12.70
C TYR A 148 7.15 7.88 13.74
N VAL A 149 6.15 7.00 13.77
CA VAL A 149 6.13 5.86 14.71
C VAL A 149 7.35 4.97 14.52
N LEU A 150 7.67 4.60 13.28
CA LEU A 150 8.70 3.61 12.98
C LEU A 150 10.12 4.18 13.02
N ASN A 151 10.31 5.43 12.54
CA ASN A 151 11.65 5.99 12.34
C ASN A 151 12.09 6.95 13.46
N GLU A 152 11.14 7.47 14.26
CA GLU A 152 11.46 8.39 15.36
C GLU A 152 11.03 7.86 16.72
N LEU A 153 9.76 7.46 16.89
CA LEU A 153 9.23 7.03 18.19
C LEU A 153 9.84 5.70 18.65
N LEU A 154 9.76 4.63 17.86
CA LEU A 154 10.30 3.33 18.26
C LEU A 154 11.82 3.37 18.53
N PRO A 155 12.66 4.07 17.75
CA PRO A 155 14.06 4.29 18.09
C PRO A 155 14.26 5.06 19.41
N ALA A 156 13.40 6.04 19.73
CA ALA A 156 13.46 6.77 21.00
C ALA A 156 13.07 5.87 22.17
N VAL A 157 12.02 5.08 22.04
CA VAL A 157 11.57 4.09 23.04
C VAL A 157 12.67 3.07 23.35
N LYS A 158 13.37 2.56 22.33
CA LYS A 158 14.47 1.57 22.52
C LYS A 158 15.67 2.11 23.29
N LYS A 159 15.79 3.43 23.47
CA LYS A 159 16.85 4.05 24.32
C LYS A 159 16.49 4.06 25.80
N LEU A 160 15.23 3.85 26.15
CA LEU A 160 14.76 3.83 27.54
C LEU A 160 15.18 2.52 28.23
N LYS A 161 15.17 2.57 29.56
CA LYS A 161 15.37 1.41 30.42
C LYS A 161 14.34 1.43 31.54
N THR A 162 13.95 0.27 31.98
CA THR A 162 13.12 0.09 33.19
C THR A 162 13.87 0.56 34.44
N SER A 163 13.16 0.78 35.54
CA SER A 163 13.74 1.19 36.82
C SER A 163 14.79 0.21 37.34
N ASP A 164 14.67 -1.07 37.02
CA ASP A 164 15.63 -2.13 37.34
C ASP A 164 16.72 -2.33 36.26
N GLY A 165 16.77 -1.46 35.23
CA GLY A 165 17.84 -1.41 34.22
C GLY A 165 17.63 -2.31 33.00
N ARG A 166 16.49 -2.99 32.83
CA ARG A 166 16.18 -3.79 31.63
C ARG A 166 16.06 -2.90 30.39
N ALA A 167 16.75 -3.24 29.33
CA ALA A 167 16.62 -2.57 28.04
C ALA A 167 15.27 -2.90 27.37
N ILE A 168 14.74 -1.96 26.60
CA ILE A 168 13.48 -2.17 25.85
C ILE A 168 13.78 -2.90 24.54
N ASN A 169 13.22 -4.10 24.39
CA ASN A 169 13.36 -4.98 23.23
C ASN A 169 11.96 -5.32 22.69
N ILE A 170 11.55 -4.65 21.61
CA ILE A 170 10.27 -4.83 20.92
C ILE A 170 10.52 -5.68 19.67
N SER A 171 9.62 -6.61 19.37
CA SER A 171 9.67 -7.45 18.18
C SER A 171 9.81 -6.59 16.90
N ALA A 172 10.36 -7.19 15.86
CA ALA A 172 10.38 -6.60 14.52
C ALA A 172 9.29 -7.19 13.61
N ASP A 173 8.54 -8.18 14.09
CA ASP A 173 7.48 -8.84 13.34
C ASP A 173 6.16 -8.06 13.49
N GLY A 174 5.58 -7.64 12.38
CA GLY A 174 4.28 -6.95 12.39
C GLY A 174 3.13 -7.79 12.95
N ASN A 175 3.25 -9.14 12.96
CA ASN A 175 2.29 -10.01 13.63
C ASN A 175 2.28 -9.83 15.15
N ASP A 176 3.29 -9.22 15.72
CA ASP A 176 3.42 -8.96 17.15
C ASP A 176 2.92 -7.56 17.54
N HIS A 177 2.36 -6.79 16.60
CA HIS A 177 2.00 -5.40 16.85
C HIS A 177 0.50 -5.11 16.65
N ALA A 178 -0.03 -4.33 17.60
CA ALA A 178 -1.40 -3.80 17.58
C ALA A 178 -1.40 -2.27 17.70
N ALA A 179 -2.43 -1.63 17.16
CA ALA A 179 -2.70 -0.20 17.29
C ALA A 179 -4.14 0.05 17.74
N THR A 180 -4.36 1.07 18.56
CA THR A 180 -5.69 1.46 19.03
C THR A 180 -5.78 2.95 19.30
N GLY A 181 -6.98 3.48 19.24
CA GLY A 181 -7.28 4.87 19.56
C GLY A 181 -8.75 5.18 19.41
N ALA A 182 -9.16 6.36 19.87
CA ALA A 182 -10.52 6.83 19.79
C ALA A 182 -10.65 8.05 18.87
N SER A 183 -11.74 8.13 18.10
CA SER A 183 -12.04 9.27 17.22
C SER A 183 -10.92 9.47 16.19
N THR A 184 -10.27 10.62 16.17
CA THR A 184 -9.04 10.91 15.41
C THR A 184 -7.93 9.89 15.70
N GLY A 185 -7.80 9.39 16.93
CA GLY A 185 -6.86 8.32 17.26
C GLY A 185 -7.20 6.98 16.61
N ALA A 186 -8.47 6.70 16.35
CA ALA A 186 -8.91 5.47 15.70
C ALA A 186 -8.51 5.44 14.22
N ILE A 187 -8.76 6.52 13.48
CA ILE A 187 -8.31 6.60 12.07
C ILE A 187 -6.78 6.57 11.99
N GLY A 188 -6.06 7.22 12.92
CA GLY A 188 -4.59 7.16 12.97
C GLY A 188 -4.07 5.74 13.19
N SER A 189 -4.70 4.98 14.09
CA SER A 189 -4.38 3.57 14.33
C SER A 189 -4.66 2.69 13.11
N PHE A 190 -5.77 2.91 12.43
CA PHE A 190 -6.10 2.22 11.18
C PHE A 190 -5.10 2.58 10.08
N THR A 191 -4.79 3.87 9.90
CA THR A 191 -3.82 4.36 8.90
C THR A 191 -2.44 3.74 9.13
N LEU A 192 -1.98 3.63 10.39
CA LEU A 192 -0.71 3.01 10.73
C LEU A 192 -0.65 1.55 10.22
N ALA A 193 -1.67 0.75 10.50
CA ALA A 193 -1.73 -0.64 10.04
C ALA A 193 -2.00 -0.74 8.52
N TRP A 194 -2.86 0.12 7.97
CA TRP A 194 -3.17 0.14 6.53
C TRP A 194 -1.95 0.46 5.67
N ARG A 195 -1.13 1.42 6.10
CA ARG A 195 0.08 1.84 5.38
C ARG A 195 1.26 0.91 5.64
N ARG A 196 1.34 0.32 6.84
CA ARG A 196 2.44 -0.55 7.25
C ARG A 196 1.94 -1.91 7.78
N PRO A 197 1.25 -2.70 6.91
CA PRO A 197 0.78 -4.04 7.28
C PRO A 197 1.93 -5.03 7.55
N ASP A 198 3.14 -4.70 7.13
CA ASP A 198 4.37 -5.39 7.49
C ASP A 198 4.79 -5.16 8.95
N GLN A 199 4.29 -4.08 9.57
CA GLN A 199 4.64 -3.65 10.92
C GLN A 199 3.47 -3.69 11.91
N PHE A 200 2.22 -3.61 11.45
CA PHE A 200 1.03 -3.63 12.31
C PHE A 200 -0.08 -4.43 11.64
N THR A 201 -0.59 -5.43 12.34
CA THR A 201 -1.63 -6.33 11.80
C THR A 201 -2.91 -6.33 12.62
N ARG A 202 -2.95 -5.70 13.79
CA ARG A 202 -4.11 -5.67 14.69
C ARG A 202 -4.54 -4.25 14.97
N VAL A 203 -5.85 -3.98 14.84
CA VAL A 203 -6.42 -2.64 15.08
C VAL A 203 -7.67 -2.75 15.95
N PHE A 204 -7.73 -1.94 17.00
CA PHE A 204 -8.96 -1.63 17.72
C PHE A 204 -9.33 -0.16 17.47
N SER A 205 -10.38 0.07 16.68
CA SER A 205 -10.90 1.37 16.30
C SER A 205 -12.12 1.73 17.13
N VAL A 206 -12.05 2.78 17.90
CA VAL A 206 -13.10 3.24 18.82
C VAL A 206 -13.69 4.56 18.29
N ILE A 207 -15.01 4.63 18.06
CA ILE A 207 -15.71 5.84 17.55
C ILE A 207 -14.93 6.54 16.42
N GLY A 208 -14.54 5.78 15.39
CA GLY A 208 -13.53 6.21 14.41
C GLY A 208 -13.94 7.38 13.52
N THR A 209 -13.02 8.34 13.30
CA THR A 209 -13.24 9.53 12.46
C THR A 209 -13.06 9.20 10.97
N PHE A 210 -13.88 8.29 10.44
CA PHE A 210 -13.88 7.94 9.01
C PHE A 210 -14.80 8.85 8.17
N VAL A 211 -15.10 10.03 8.68
CA VAL A 211 -15.92 11.06 8.04
C VAL A 211 -15.10 11.95 7.10
N SER A 212 -15.78 12.87 6.39
CA SER A 212 -15.17 13.78 5.39
C SER A 212 -14.40 14.95 6.07
N MET A 213 -13.49 14.63 6.99
CA MET A 213 -12.69 15.64 7.69
C MET A 213 -11.32 15.84 7.04
N ARG A 214 -10.55 14.78 6.84
CA ARG A 214 -9.20 14.79 6.23
C ARG A 214 -8.92 13.56 5.37
N GLY A 215 -9.88 13.11 4.57
CA GLY A 215 -9.71 11.97 3.67
C GLY A 215 -10.11 10.61 4.25
N GLY A 216 -10.49 10.52 5.54
CA GLY A 216 -10.92 9.27 6.16
C GLY A 216 -12.10 8.59 5.47
N HIS A 217 -13.00 9.37 4.87
CA HIS A 217 -14.16 8.90 4.12
C HIS A 217 -13.81 8.14 2.82
N GLU A 218 -12.56 8.20 2.37
CA GLU A 218 -12.10 7.45 1.19
C GLU A 218 -11.78 5.99 1.51
N TYR A 219 -11.48 5.65 2.76
CA TYR A 219 -11.09 4.30 3.16
C TYR A 219 -12.08 3.21 2.74
N PRO A 220 -13.40 3.34 2.91
CA PRO A 220 -14.32 2.30 2.47
C PRO A 220 -14.22 1.98 0.98
N ALA A 221 -14.03 3.00 0.13
CA ALA A 221 -13.86 2.80 -1.31
C ALA A 221 -12.51 2.17 -1.65
N LEU A 222 -11.44 2.59 -0.98
CA LEU A 222 -10.10 2.03 -1.15
C LEU A 222 -10.04 0.57 -0.69
N ILE A 223 -10.62 0.25 0.47
CA ILE A 223 -10.66 -1.10 1.03
C ILE A 223 -11.33 -2.07 0.06
N ARG A 224 -12.47 -1.70 -0.52
CA ARG A 224 -13.21 -2.54 -1.48
C ARG A 224 -12.45 -2.82 -2.76
N LYS A 225 -11.51 -1.96 -3.13
CA LYS A 225 -10.73 -2.07 -4.37
C LYS A 225 -9.34 -2.65 -4.19
N THR A 226 -8.79 -2.53 -2.98
CA THR A 226 -7.42 -2.96 -2.69
C THR A 226 -7.38 -4.48 -2.43
N ASP A 227 -6.39 -5.14 -3.00
CA ASP A 227 -6.02 -6.52 -2.66
C ASP A 227 -5.83 -6.64 -1.14
N PRO A 228 -6.53 -7.56 -0.44
CA PRO A 228 -6.58 -7.57 1.02
C PRO A 228 -5.21 -7.69 1.68
N LYS A 229 -5.05 -6.99 2.79
CA LYS A 229 -3.84 -7.00 3.61
C LYS A 229 -4.03 -7.91 4.82
N PRO A 230 -2.98 -8.48 5.43
CA PRO A 230 -3.08 -9.36 6.58
C PRO A 230 -3.38 -8.56 7.86
N MET A 231 -4.63 -8.14 8.03
CA MET A 231 -5.06 -7.32 9.17
C MET A 231 -6.30 -7.91 9.85
N ARG A 232 -6.35 -7.75 11.17
CA ARG A 232 -7.48 -8.08 12.04
C ARG A 232 -7.98 -6.81 12.70
N ILE A 233 -9.25 -6.47 12.53
CA ILE A 233 -9.80 -5.17 12.92
C ILE A 233 -11.03 -5.37 13.80
N PHE A 234 -11.06 -4.72 14.97
CA PHE A 234 -12.25 -4.60 15.79
C PHE A 234 -12.76 -3.15 15.75
N LEU A 235 -14.03 -2.94 15.42
CA LEU A 235 -14.69 -1.64 15.37
C LEU A 235 -15.66 -1.49 16.54
N GLU A 236 -15.70 -0.32 17.14
CA GLU A 236 -16.67 0.02 18.18
C GLU A 236 -17.20 1.43 17.94
N ASP A 237 -18.53 1.61 18.07
CA ASP A 237 -19.20 2.91 17.98
C ASP A 237 -20.61 2.87 18.57
N GLY A 238 -21.20 4.03 18.79
CA GLY A 238 -22.55 4.21 19.29
C GLY A 238 -23.50 4.86 18.28
N SER A 239 -24.74 4.37 18.20
CA SER A 239 -25.75 4.85 17.23
C SER A 239 -26.19 6.30 17.43
N THR A 240 -25.81 6.94 18.53
CA THR A 240 -26.03 8.37 18.78
C THR A 240 -24.72 9.17 18.74
N ASP A 241 -23.71 8.64 18.05
CA ASP A 241 -22.44 9.35 17.87
C ASP A 241 -22.61 10.66 17.07
N ALA A 242 -21.58 11.46 17.04
CA ALA A 242 -21.57 12.80 16.48
C ALA A 242 -22.10 12.81 15.03
N TRP A 243 -22.96 13.76 14.76
CA TRP A 243 -23.37 14.15 13.42
C TRP A 243 -22.98 15.60 13.18
N ASN A 244 -22.34 15.87 12.05
CA ASN A 244 -21.90 17.20 11.68
C ASN A 244 -22.33 17.51 10.24
N PRO A 245 -23.00 18.65 9.96
CA PRO A 245 -23.49 18.96 8.62
C PRO A 245 -22.37 19.14 7.59
N LEU A 246 -21.12 19.40 8.02
CA LEU A 246 -19.96 19.54 7.12
C LEU A 246 -19.22 18.22 6.89
N PHE A 247 -19.18 17.33 7.90
CA PHE A 247 -18.34 16.14 7.86
C PHE A 247 -19.14 14.83 7.75
N GLY A 248 -20.41 14.83 8.13
CA GLY A 248 -21.30 13.66 8.13
C GLY A 248 -21.49 13.00 9.49
N SER A 249 -22.01 11.78 9.48
CA SER A 249 -22.28 10.95 10.65
C SER A 249 -21.10 10.03 10.93
N TRP A 250 -20.57 10.05 12.17
CA TRP A 250 -19.51 9.12 12.58
C TRP A 250 -20.00 7.68 12.57
N TYR A 251 -21.19 7.42 13.13
CA TYR A 251 -21.76 6.07 13.17
C TYR A 251 -21.95 5.48 11.75
N ASP A 252 -22.56 6.22 10.83
CA ASP A 252 -22.72 5.72 9.45
C ASP A 252 -21.37 5.50 8.75
N ALA A 253 -20.37 6.32 9.05
CA ALA A 253 -19.01 6.13 8.52
C ALA A 253 -18.36 4.84 9.04
N ASN A 254 -18.55 4.50 10.33
CA ASN A 254 -18.06 3.26 10.92
C ASN A 254 -18.83 2.02 10.40
N LEU A 255 -20.14 2.11 10.18
CA LEU A 255 -20.92 1.06 9.50
C LEU A 255 -20.41 0.83 8.06
N ASN A 256 -20.08 1.90 7.34
CA ASN A 256 -19.51 1.78 5.98
C ASN A 256 -18.09 1.18 6.00
N MET A 257 -17.29 1.47 7.01
CA MET A 257 -15.99 0.82 7.22
C MET A 257 -16.14 -0.69 7.44
N GLU A 258 -17.02 -1.10 8.35
CA GLU A 258 -17.32 -2.51 8.62
C GLU A 258 -17.79 -3.24 7.35
N SER A 259 -18.76 -2.66 6.64
CA SER A 259 -19.25 -3.20 5.37
C SER A 259 -18.12 -3.35 4.31
N ALA A 260 -17.20 -2.39 4.24
CA ALA A 260 -16.08 -2.45 3.30
C ALA A 260 -15.06 -3.53 3.68
N LEU A 261 -14.72 -3.63 4.96
CA LEU A 261 -13.79 -4.64 5.47
C LEU A 261 -14.34 -6.06 5.29
N THR A 262 -15.63 -6.27 5.61
CA THR A 262 -16.32 -7.54 5.41
C THR A 262 -16.34 -7.94 3.92
N PHE A 263 -16.71 -6.99 3.03
CA PHE A 263 -16.69 -7.23 1.59
C PHE A 263 -15.29 -7.58 1.07
N ALA A 264 -14.26 -6.95 1.60
CA ALA A 264 -12.88 -7.21 1.22
C ALA A 264 -12.29 -8.46 1.91
N GLY A 265 -13.07 -9.17 2.75
CA GLY A 265 -12.67 -10.43 3.38
C GLY A 265 -11.68 -10.27 4.53
N TYR A 266 -11.60 -9.09 5.16
CA TYR A 266 -10.79 -8.91 6.35
C TYR A 266 -11.34 -9.69 7.55
N ASP A 267 -10.46 -10.07 8.47
CA ASP A 267 -10.83 -10.60 9.78
C ASP A 267 -11.34 -9.43 10.65
N VAL A 268 -12.64 -9.15 10.56
CA VAL A 268 -13.29 -8.00 11.18
C VAL A 268 -14.41 -8.43 12.11
N ALA A 269 -14.53 -7.75 13.26
CA ALA A 269 -15.69 -7.81 14.14
C ALA A 269 -16.00 -6.40 14.67
N HIS A 270 -17.19 -6.26 15.25
CA HIS A 270 -17.66 -4.99 15.79
C HIS A 270 -18.48 -5.15 17.07
N ALA A 271 -18.64 -4.04 17.79
CA ALA A 271 -19.62 -3.88 18.85
C ALA A 271 -20.30 -2.51 18.66
N TRP A 272 -21.60 -2.50 18.40
CA TRP A 272 -22.40 -1.29 18.19
C TRP A 272 -23.26 -0.99 19.41
N GLY A 273 -23.00 0.18 20.04
CA GLY A 273 -23.72 0.68 21.19
C GLY A 273 -24.84 1.68 20.85
N THR A 274 -25.35 2.34 21.91
CA THR A 274 -26.33 3.43 21.78
C THR A 274 -25.78 4.75 22.35
N HIS A 275 -24.48 4.81 22.68
CA HIS A 275 -23.82 6.00 23.22
C HIS A 275 -23.49 7.02 22.12
N GLY A 276 -23.14 8.22 22.54
CA GLY A 276 -22.63 9.29 21.68
C GLY A 276 -21.13 9.18 21.47
N HIS A 277 -20.49 10.31 21.09
CA HIS A 277 -19.04 10.39 20.84
C HIS A 277 -18.24 10.29 22.16
N ASP A 278 -18.23 9.11 22.75
CA ASP A 278 -17.64 8.81 24.06
C ASP A 278 -16.89 7.48 24.03
N GLY A 279 -15.57 7.52 24.23
CA GLY A 279 -14.72 6.32 24.26
C GLY A 279 -14.79 5.50 25.57
N ARG A 280 -15.57 5.93 26.59
CA ARG A 280 -15.68 5.18 27.87
C ARG A 280 -16.32 3.81 27.71
N PRO A 281 -17.37 3.58 26.88
CA PRO A 281 -17.92 2.25 26.66
C PRO A 281 -16.87 1.27 26.13
N ALA A 282 -15.95 1.70 25.28
CA ALA A 282 -14.88 0.87 24.78
C ALA A 282 -13.93 0.37 25.88
N GLN A 283 -13.79 1.08 27.00
CA GLN A 283 -13.01 0.60 28.16
C GLN A 283 -13.63 -0.67 28.78
N LEU A 284 -14.95 -0.78 28.76
CA LEU A 284 -15.66 -1.95 29.33
C LEU A 284 -15.35 -3.23 28.56
N ILE A 285 -15.16 -3.10 27.26
CA ILE A 285 -14.90 -4.23 26.36
C ILE A 285 -13.42 -4.43 26.06
N PHE A 286 -12.54 -3.49 26.46
CA PHE A 286 -11.12 -3.52 26.11
C PHE A 286 -10.42 -4.84 26.46
N PRO A 287 -10.63 -5.47 27.64
CA PRO A 287 -10.02 -6.77 27.95
C PRO A 287 -10.40 -7.86 26.95
N ASP A 288 -11.68 -7.96 26.60
CA ASP A 288 -12.16 -8.99 25.69
C ASP A 288 -11.82 -8.70 24.22
N VAL A 289 -11.77 -7.43 23.83
CA VAL A 289 -11.23 -7.03 22.51
C VAL A 289 -9.76 -7.42 22.40
N MET A 290 -8.96 -7.23 23.46
CA MET A 290 -7.56 -7.68 23.46
C MET A 290 -7.47 -9.21 23.30
N ARG A 291 -8.31 -10.00 23.95
CA ARG A 291 -8.40 -11.45 23.72
C ARG A 291 -8.76 -11.77 22.26
N TRP A 292 -9.70 -11.05 21.71
CA TRP A 292 -10.14 -11.26 20.33
C TRP A 292 -9.04 -10.90 19.31
N LEU A 293 -8.32 -9.81 19.52
CA LEU A 293 -7.22 -9.38 18.64
C LEU A 293 -6.04 -10.36 18.68
N TRP A 294 -5.73 -10.91 19.86
CA TRP A 294 -4.59 -11.79 20.08
C TRP A 294 -4.94 -13.29 20.05
N ARG A 295 -6.21 -13.63 19.70
CA ARG A 295 -6.56 -15.03 19.51
C ARG A 295 -5.66 -15.67 18.47
N ASP A 296 -5.38 -16.96 18.63
CA ASP A 296 -4.51 -17.75 17.75
C ASP A 296 -3.04 -17.34 17.72
N TYR A 297 -2.64 -16.29 18.47
CA TYR A 297 -1.24 -15.92 18.57
C TYR A 297 -0.39 -17.11 19.08
N PRO A 298 0.78 -17.42 18.49
CA PRO A 298 1.56 -16.60 17.54
C PRO A 298 1.28 -16.88 16.04
N ALA A 299 0.23 -17.59 15.69
CA ALA A 299 -0.09 -17.81 14.28
C ALA A 299 -0.26 -16.47 13.53
N PRO A 300 0.32 -16.33 12.33
CA PRO A 300 0.21 -15.08 11.56
C PRO A 300 -1.22 -14.86 11.06
N ILE A 301 -1.65 -13.59 11.10
CA ILE A 301 -2.89 -13.17 10.47
C ILE A 301 -2.71 -13.27 8.95
N LYS A 302 -3.65 -13.92 8.28
CA LYS A 302 -3.65 -14.07 6.83
C LYS A 302 -4.54 -13.00 6.19
N ALA A 303 -4.15 -12.57 5.00
CA ALA A 303 -5.04 -11.79 4.15
C ALA A 303 -6.26 -12.63 3.76
N GLY A 304 -7.43 -12.00 3.73
CA GLY A 304 -8.66 -12.66 3.31
C GLY A 304 -8.84 -12.67 1.80
N ILE A 305 -10.01 -13.14 1.36
CA ILE A 305 -10.38 -13.18 -0.07
C ILE A 305 -11.48 -12.14 -0.29
N SER A 306 -11.18 -11.15 -1.15
CA SER A 306 -12.14 -10.10 -1.49
C SER A 306 -13.30 -10.62 -2.34
N GLN A 307 -14.50 -10.08 -2.11
CA GLN A 307 -15.66 -10.29 -2.99
C GLN A 307 -15.61 -9.41 -4.25
N ASN A 308 -14.57 -8.60 -4.42
CA ASN A 308 -14.39 -7.78 -5.62
C ASN A 308 -14.16 -8.68 -6.84
N SER A 309 -15.14 -8.70 -7.76
CA SER A 309 -15.09 -9.54 -8.97
C SER A 309 -13.85 -9.32 -9.82
N THR A 310 -13.41 -8.05 -9.97
CA THR A 310 -12.21 -7.74 -10.75
C THR A 310 -10.95 -8.32 -10.10
N LEU A 311 -10.79 -8.21 -8.77
CA LEU A 311 -9.68 -8.89 -8.09
C LEU A 311 -9.74 -10.41 -8.30
N GLN A 312 -10.93 -11.01 -8.17
CA GLN A 312 -11.12 -12.45 -8.40
C GLN A 312 -10.84 -12.88 -9.84
N GLU A 313 -11.14 -12.01 -10.82
CA GLU A 313 -10.89 -12.26 -12.26
C GLU A 313 -9.41 -12.18 -12.60
N ILE A 314 -8.65 -11.25 -11.99
CA ILE A 314 -7.26 -10.99 -12.37
C ILE A 314 -6.23 -11.70 -11.48
N THR A 315 -6.51 -11.95 -10.18
CA THR A 315 -5.53 -12.53 -9.25
C THR A 315 -5.72 -14.03 -9.07
N LEU A 316 -4.62 -14.74 -8.84
CA LEU A 316 -4.61 -16.12 -8.40
C LEU A 316 -4.72 -16.17 -6.85
N PRO A 317 -5.50 -17.10 -6.27
CA PRO A 317 -5.52 -17.32 -4.83
C PRO A 317 -4.11 -17.63 -4.29
N ASP A 318 -3.79 -17.11 -3.13
CA ASP A 318 -2.52 -17.33 -2.43
C ASP A 318 -1.24 -16.93 -3.21
N GLU A 319 -1.38 -16.25 -4.35
CA GLU A 319 -0.25 -15.74 -5.14
C GLU A 319 0.14 -14.35 -4.63
N ALA A 320 1.31 -14.26 -4.00
CA ALA A 320 1.88 -13.00 -3.52
C ALA A 320 2.90 -12.43 -4.52
N TRP A 321 3.24 -11.15 -4.35
CA TRP A 321 4.36 -10.56 -5.05
C TRP A 321 5.67 -11.27 -4.68
N GLN A 322 6.45 -11.64 -5.69
CA GLN A 322 7.77 -12.23 -5.57
C GLN A 322 8.81 -11.19 -5.97
N LYS A 323 9.76 -10.92 -5.08
CA LYS A 323 10.87 -10.01 -5.35
C LYS A 323 11.93 -10.70 -6.20
N ILE A 324 12.40 -10.04 -7.25
CA ILE A 324 13.60 -10.48 -8.00
C ILE A 324 14.84 -10.26 -7.12
N PRO A 325 15.75 -11.27 -7.01
CA PRO A 325 16.85 -11.22 -6.04
C PRO A 325 18.01 -10.31 -6.47
N GLN A 326 17.72 -9.20 -7.13
CA GLN A 326 18.67 -8.15 -7.50
C GLN A 326 18.08 -6.80 -7.20
N SER A 327 18.90 -5.88 -6.68
CA SER A 327 18.56 -4.47 -6.52
C SER A 327 19.22 -3.64 -7.62
N PHE A 328 18.54 -2.57 -8.02
CA PHE A 328 18.96 -1.64 -9.06
C PHE A 328 19.17 -0.26 -8.45
N GLN A 329 19.92 0.61 -9.14
CA GLN A 329 20.07 2.00 -8.70
C GLN A 329 18.91 2.87 -9.18
N SER A 330 18.43 2.63 -10.41
CA SER A 330 17.31 3.35 -11.01
C SER A 330 16.69 2.49 -12.13
N ALA A 331 15.95 1.45 -11.75
CA ALA A 331 15.25 0.57 -12.69
C ALA A 331 14.13 1.34 -13.40
N THR A 332 14.15 1.36 -14.74
CA THR A 332 13.16 2.02 -15.60
C THR A 332 12.92 1.24 -16.88
N GLY A 333 11.87 1.59 -17.63
CA GLY A 333 11.63 1.06 -18.96
C GLY A 333 11.43 -0.45 -18.99
N LEU A 334 10.59 -0.99 -18.10
CA LEU A 334 10.21 -2.40 -18.15
C LEU A 334 9.48 -2.73 -19.45
N THR A 335 9.92 -3.78 -20.13
CA THR A 335 9.27 -4.28 -21.36
C THR A 335 9.57 -5.75 -21.55
N ALA A 336 8.78 -6.45 -22.39
CA ALA A 336 9.00 -7.88 -22.69
C ALA A 336 9.08 -8.13 -24.20
N ASN A 337 9.96 -9.07 -24.58
CA ASN A 337 10.05 -9.56 -25.97
C ASN A 337 8.99 -10.64 -26.25
N ALA A 338 8.96 -11.14 -27.49
CA ALA A 338 7.99 -12.14 -27.92
C ALA A 338 8.07 -13.51 -27.18
N LYS A 339 9.15 -13.74 -26.42
CA LYS A 339 9.30 -14.93 -25.57
C LYS A 339 8.85 -14.69 -24.14
N GLY A 340 8.37 -13.48 -23.82
CA GLY A 340 8.02 -13.08 -22.47
C GLY A 340 9.23 -12.80 -21.56
N GLU A 341 10.46 -12.76 -22.10
CA GLU A 341 11.65 -12.33 -21.39
C GLU A 341 11.58 -10.83 -21.14
N VAL A 342 11.75 -10.40 -19.88
CA VAL A 342 11.60 -9.01 -19.47
C VAL A 342 12.93 -8.28 -19.52
N TYR A 343 12.90 -7.04 -19.96
CA TYR A 343 14.06 -6.16 -20.04
C TYR A 343 13.83 -4.93 -19.18
N VAL A 344 14.90 -4.47 -18.53
CA VAL A 344 14.90 -3.29 -17.66
C VAL A 344 16.19 -2.51 -17.85
N SER A 345 16.09 -1.18 -17.88
CA SER A 345 17.27 -0.32 -17.83
C SER A 345 17.61 0.05 -16.40
N ASP A 346 18.89 0.09 -16.09
CA ASP A 346 19.45 0.74 -14.92
C ASP A 346 20.43 1.83 -15.36
N THR A 347 21.06 2.52 -14.44
CA THR A 347 21.93 3.68 -14.69
C THR A 347 23.03 3.45 -15.73
N SER A 348 23.49 2.22 -15.91
CA SER A 348 24.65 1.90 -16.76
C SER A 348 24.44 0.75 -17.74
N SER A 349 23.32 0.06 -17.70
CA SER A 349 23.11 -1.17 -18.48
C SER A 349 21.65 -1.48 -18.70
N VAL A 350 21.35 -2.27 -19.71
CA VAL A 350 20.08 -2.97 -19.88
C VAL A 350 20.26 -4.40 -19.40
N TYR A 351 19.35 -4.86 -18.58
CA TYR A 351 19.31 -6.23 -18.07
C TYR A 351 18.16 -7.00 -18.69
N GLN A 352 18.37 -8.27 -18.92
CA GLN A 352 17.35 -9.25 -19.29
C GLN A 352 17.02 -10.09 -18.06
N ILE A 353 15.75 -10.26 -17.79
CA ILE A 353 15.20 -11.06 -16.69
C ILE A 353 14.42 -12.21 -17.33
N ALA A 354 14.96 -13.40 -17.33
CA ALA A 354 14.21 -14.59 -17.67
C ALA A 354 13.36 -15.03 -16.46
N PRO A 355 12.20 -15.71 -16.68
CA PRO A 355 11.21 -15.96 -15.61
C PRO A 355 11.76 -16.57 -14.32
N ASP A 356 12.75 -17.46 -14.41
CA ASP A 356 13.29 -18.22 -13.28
C ASP A 356 14.80 -18.03 -13.09
N SER A 357 15.36 -16.96 -13.63
CA SER A 357 16.81 -16.72 -13.60
C SER A 357 17.16 -15.37 -12.96
N ALA A 358 18.37 -15.26 -12.45
CA ALA A 358 18.91 -13.98 -12.05
C ALA A 358 19.03 -13.06 -13.28
N PRO A 359 18.82 -11.73 -13.11
CA PRO A 359 19.00 -10.77 -14.18
C PRO A 359 20.41 -10.85 -14.79
N ALA A 360 20.48 -10.89 -16.12
CA ALA A 360 21.73 -10.91 -16.87
C ALA A 360 21.91 -9.60 -17.64
N VAL A 361 23.14 -9.12 -17.76
CA VAL A 361 23.42 -7.92 -18.57
C VAL A 361 23.17 -8.26 -20.04
N PHE A 362 22.18 -7.59 -20.64
CA PHE A 362 21.88 -7.67 -22.07
C PHE A 362 22.76 -6.68 -22.86
N LEU A 363 22.88 -5.46 -22.37
CA LEU A 363 23.68 -4.42 -23.01
C LEU A 363 24.37 -3.55 -21.93
N ALA A 364 25.71 -3.52 -21.94
CA ALA A 364 26.50 -2.71 -21.06
C ALA A 364 26.75 -1.31 -21.61
N HIS A 365 27.09 -0.36 -20.71
CA HIS A 365 27.50 1.02 -21.05
C HIS A 365 26.44 1.81 -21.84
N ARG A 366 25.16 1.72 -21.44
CA ARG A 366 24.04 2.47 -22.00
C ARG A 366 23.27 3.22 -20.92
N PRO A 367 23.85 4.30 -20.37
CA PRO A 367 23.17 5.10 -19.36
C PRO A 367 22.06 5.94 -19.98
N GLY A 368 21.08 6.33 -19.14
CA GLY A 368 20.10 7.34 -19.47
C GLY A 368 18.89 6.90 -20.29
N ILE A 369 18.60 5.60 -20.37
CA ILE A 369 17.37 5.09 -20.99
C ILE A 369 16.20 5.31 -20.02
N ALA A 370 15.13 5.97 -20.47
CA ALA A 370 13.91 6.20 -19.68
C ALA A 370 12.83 5.16 -19.99
N GLY A 371 12.41 5.03 -21.24
CA GLY A 371 11.39 4.07 -21.68
C GLY A 371 11.93 3.11 -22.73
N GLN A 372 11.37 1.91 -22.76
CA GLN A 372 11.71 0.85 -23.74
C GLN A 372 10.47 0.14 -24.22
N ALA A 373 10.49 -0.30 -25.50
CA ALA A 373 9.46 -1.16 -26.08
C ALA A 373 10.04 -2.04 -27.20
N PHE A 374 9.63 -3.29 -27.27
CA PHE A 374 9.93 -4.12 -28.41
C PHE A 374 9.03 -3.79 -29.60
N GLY A 375 9.57 -3.98 -30.81
CA GLY A 375 8.81 -3.96 -32.05
C GLY A 375 8.48 -5.38 -32.53
N PRO A 376 7.64 -5.51 -33.60
CA PRO A 376 7.22 -6.80 -34.13
C PRO A 376 8.38 -7.61 -34.74
N ASP A 377 9.48 -6.96 -35.08
CA ASP A 377 10.70 -7.56 -35.62
C ASP A 377 11.71 -8.00 -34.55
N GLY A 378 11.36 -7.86 -33.26
CA GLY A 378 12.25 -8.16 -32.14
C GLY A 378 13.29 -7.09 -31.84
N THR A 379 13.22 -5.94 -32.50
CA THR A 379 14.06 -4.77 -32.22
C THR A 379 13.62 -4.10 -30.92
N LEU A 380 14.55 -3.80 -30.02
CA LEU A 380 14.30 -3.03 -28.80
C LEU A 380 14.47 -1.53 -29.09
N TYR A 381 13.38 -0.80 -29.03
CA TYR A 381 13.37 0.67 -29.13
C TYR A 381 13.49 1.28 -27.74
N SER A 382 14.34 2.31 -27.62
CA SER A 382 14.65 2.93 -26.34
C SER A 382 14.71 4.45 -26.44
N VAL A 383 14.18 5.13 -25.46
CA VAL A 383 14.25 6.59 -25.34
C VAL A 383 15.46 6.98 -24.51
N VAL A 384 16.29 7.87 -25.03
CA VAL A 384 17.49 8.42 -24.36
C VAL A 384 17.30 9.92 -24.18
N PRO A 385 16.65 10.38 -23.08
CA PRO A 385 16.28 11.79 -22.91
C PRO A 385 17.47 12.74 -22.90
N ALA A 386 18.57 12.36 -22.25
CA ALA A 386 19.78 13.18 -22.14
C ALA A 386 20.42 13.48 -23.51
N GLU A 387 20.22 12.60 -24.50
CA GLU A 387 20.70 12.79 -25.88
C GLU A 387 19.58 13.28 -26.80
N SER A 388 18.36 13.46 -26.29
CA SER A 388 17.16 13.78 -27.08
C SER A 388 16.98 12.85 -28.28
N LYS A 389 17.10 11.53 -28.05
CA LYS A 389 17.07 10.51 -29.11
C LYS A 389 16.13 9.37 -28.80
N VAL A 390 15.59 8.78 -29.85
CA VAL A 390 15.05 7.42 -29.87
C VAL A 390 16.01 6.54 -30.63
N ILE A 391 16.44 5.45 -30.05
CA ILE A 391 17.36 4.46 -30.64
C ILE A 391 16.67 3.12 -30.83
N ALA A 392 17.17 2.33 -31.76
CA ALA A 392 16.79 0.94 -31.98
C ALA A 392 18.01 0.04 -31.76
N ILE A 393 17.83 -1.04 -31.04
CA ILE A 393 18.83 -2.06 -30.73
C ILE A 393 18.32 -3.36 -31.35
N ASP A 394 18.99 -3.86 -32.38
CA ASP A 394 18.62 -5.09 -33.06
C ASP A 394 18.97 -6.35 -32.22
N PRO A 395 18.46 -7.54 -32.56
CA PRO A 395 18.79 -8.77 -31.83
C PRO A 395 20.29 -9.15 -31.87
N ARG A 396 21.11 -8.48 -32.70
CA ARG A 396 22.58 -8.65 -32.75
C ARG A 396 23.29 -7.55 -31.94
N HIS A 397 22.55 -6.76 -31.17
CA HIS A 397 23.02 -5.65 -30.34
C HIS A 397 23.57 -4.43 -31.13
N ASN A 398 23.31 -4.35 -32.45
CA ASN A 398 23.65 -3.14 -33.19
C ASN A 398 22.67 -2.02 -32.84
N THR A 399 23.21 -0.83 -32.58
CA THR A 399 22.41 0.34 -32.22
C THR A 399 22.36 1.33 -33.38
N ARG A 400 21.16 1.83 -33.70
CA ARG A 400 20.96 2.92 -34.66
C ARG A 400 20.04 3.99 -34.07
N THR A 401 20.22 5.24 -34.47
CA THR A 401 19.29 6.33 -34.15
C THR A 401 18.06 6.23 -35.05
N VAL A 402 16.86 6.23 -34.45
CA VAL A 402 15.57 6.23 -35.14
C VAL A 402 15.05 7.65 -35.31
N ALA A 403 15.16 8.48 -34.26
CA ALA A 403 14.76 9.88 -34.27
C ALA A 403 15.65 10.73 -33.34
N GLN A 404 15.81 12.02 -33.70
CA GLN A 404 16.54 13.03 -32.90
C GLN A 404 15.58 14.16 -32.49
N GLY A 405 15.94 14.91 -31.44
CA GLY A 405 15.17 16.04 -30.94
C GLY A 405 13.91 15.64 -30.21
N ILE A 406 13.92 14.45 -29.54
CA ILE A 406 12.85 13.95 -28.70
C ILE A 406 13.45 13.55 -27.35
N ALA A 407 13.24 14.37 -26.31
CA ALA A 407 13.60 14.06 -24.92
C ALA A 407 12.43 13.33 -24.23
N GLY A 408 12.06 12.16 -24.76
CA GLY A 408 10.86 11.43 -24.36
C GLY A 408 11.01 10.68 -23.03
N HIS A 409 9.90 10.10 -22.58
CA HIS A 409 9.82 9.27 -21.38
C HIS A 409 9.21 7.89 -21.69
N GLY A 410 7.90 7.80 -21.92
CA GLY A 410 7.22 6.56 -22.30
C GLY A 410 7.30 6.30 -23.80
N ILE A 411 7.30 5.03 -24.18
CA ILE A 411 7.36 4.59 -25.58
C ILE A 411 6.51 3.34 -25.78
N VAL A 412 5.82 3.26 -26.91
CA VAL A 412 5.11 2.06 -27.36
C VAL A 412 5.30 1.88 -28.85
N VAL A 413 5.43 0.63 -29.29
CA VAL A 413 5.57 0.26 -30.72
C VAL A 413 4.37 -0.60 -31.11
N THR A 414 3.71 -0.25 -32.20
CA THR A 414 2.55 -0.97 -32.73
C THR A 414 2.96 -2.08 -33.69
N HIS A 415 2.01 -2.98 -34.02
CA HIS A 415 2.23 -4.12 -34.91
C HIS A 415 2.67 -3.71 -36.33
N ASP A 416 2.30 -2.52 -36.79
CA ASP A 416 2.70 -1.94 -38.07
C ASP A 416 4.02 -1.15 -38.00
N GLY A 417 4.70 -1.19 -36.83
CA GLY A 417 5.99 -0.57 -36.60
C GLY A 417 5.95 0.95 -36.37
N ASN A 418 4.77 1.56 -36.19
CA ASN A 418 4.72 2.95 -35.71
C ASN A 418 5.15 3.02 -34.26
N ILE A 419 5.91 4.05 -33.90
CA ILE A 419 6.43 4.30 -32.56
C ILE A 419 5.75 5.56 -32.03
N TYR A 420 5.17 5.46 -30.83
CA TYR A 420 4.62 6.62 -30.13
C TYR A 420 5.46 6.89 -28.88
N VAL A 421 5.84 8.16 -28.70
CA VAL A 421 6.71 8.59 -27.59
C VAL A 421 6.08 9.77 -26.90
N SER A 422 5.91 9.66 -25.58
CA SER A 422 5.58 10.82 -24.73
C SER A 422 6.84 11.62 -24.44
N GLU A 423 6.79 12.93 -24.61
CA GLU A 423 7.85 13.87 -24.24
C GLU A 423 7.28 14.84 -23.20
N PRO A 424 7.67 14.71 -21.92
CA PRO A 424 7.22 15.64 -20.88
C PRO A 424 7.63 17.08 -21.20
N GLY A 425 6.84 18.06 -20.74
CA GLY A 425 7.27 19.46 -20.77
C GLY A 425 8.52 19.68 -19.91
N ALA A 426 9.26 20.75 -20.18
CA ALA A 426 10.47 21.09 -19.42
C ALA A 426 10.21 21.30 -17.91
N HIS A 427 8.96 21.65 -17.56
CA HIS A 427 8.46 21.79 -16.20
C HIS A 427 7.10 21.10 -16.08
N THR A 428 6.67 20.78 -14.86
CA THR A 428 5.43 20.02 -14.58
C THR A 428 4.14 20.73 -15.02
N ASP A 429 4.19 22.05 -15.18
CA ASP A 429 3.11 22.91 -15.66
C ASP A 429 3.12 23.16 -17.16
N MET A 430 4.19 22.70 -17.86
CA MET A 430 4.28 22.85 -19.33
C MET A 430 3.63 21.66 -20.04
N PRO A 431 2.90 21.92 -21.16
CA PRO A 431 2.32 20.88 -21.97
C PRO A 431 3.37 19.90 -22.52
N SER A 432 3.10 18.63 -22.39
CA SER A 432 3.88 17.56 -23.02
C SER A 432 3.54 17.43 -24.50
N ARG A 433 4.37 16.68 -25.23
CA ARG A 433 4.14 16.30 -26.62
C ARG A 433 3.99 14.81 -26.73
N ILE A 434 3.12 14.35 -27.62
CA ILE A 434 3.08 12.96 -28.06
C ILE A 434 3.59 12.93 -29.49
N TRP A 435 4.68 12.22 -29.69
CA TRP A 435 5.29 12.02 -31.01
C TRP A 435 4.84 10.70 -31.61
N ARG A 436 4.60 10.69 -32.92
CA ARG A 436 4.57 9.47 -33.73
C ARG A 436 5.76 9.46 -34.65
N ILE A 437 6.43 8.31 -34.76
CA ILE A 437 7.55 8.05 -35.67
C ILE A 437 7.16 6.85 -36.52
N LYS A 438 7.11 7.03 -37.83
CA LYS A 438 6.82 5.95 -38.80
C LYS A 438 8.04 5.06 -39.01
N PRO A 439 7.88 3.84 -39.56
CA PRO A 439 8.99 2.94 -39.91
C PRO A 439 10.03 3.57 -40.86
N ASN A 440 9.61 4.52 -41.71
CA ASN A 440 10.49 5.27 -42.61
C ASN A 440 11.28 6.41 -41.93
N GLY A 441 11.08 6.63 -40.62
CA GLY A 441 11.74 7.69 -39.85
C GLY A 441 11.01 9.06 -39.86
N GLU A 442 9.90 9.20 -40.60
CA GLU A 442 9.06 10.41 -40.54
C GLU A 442 8.48 10.57 -39.12
N LYS A 443 8.70 11.72 -38.50
CA LYS A 443 8.17 12.01 -37.16
C LYS A 443 7.23 13.21 -37.19
N LYS A 444 6.16 13.12 -36.38
CA LYS A 444 5.13 14.16 -36.24
C LYS A 444 4.64 14.22 -34.80
N ILE A 445 4.38 15.43 -34.30
CA ILE A 445 3.64 15.62 -33.05
C ILE A 445 2.16 15.33 -33.34
N VAL A 446 1.57 14.37 -32.61
CA VAL A 446 0.19 13.95 -32.79
C VAL A 446 -0.74 14.46 -31.69
N ASP A 447 -0.20 14.91 -30.55
CA ASP A 447 -0.91 15.67 -29.52
C ASP A 447 0.04 16.58 -28.72
N GLN A 448 -0.54 17.67 -28.17
CA GLN A 448 0.06 18.56 -27.20
C GLN A 448 -0.99 18.94 -26.16
N GLY A 449 -0.68 18.83 -24.88
CA GLY A 449 -1.59 19.33 -23.84
C GLY A 449 -1.85 18.42 -22.66
N VAL A 450 -1.34 17.17 -22.65
CA VAL A 450 -1.24 16.41 -21.40
C VAL A 450 -0.13 16.98 -20.56
N LEU A 451 -0.39 17.24 -19.27
CA LEU A 451 0.64 17.71 -18.35
C LEU A 451 1.46 16.52 -17.85
N SER A 452 2.78 16.66 -17.92
CA SER A 452 3.73 15.61 -17.48
C SER A 452 3.38 14.23 -18.04
N ALA A 453 3.17 14.14 -19.38
CA ALA A 453 2.88 12.85 -20.02
C ALA A 453 4.05 11.88 -19.78
N SER A 454 3.71 10.66 -19.32
CA SER A 454 4.67 9.62 -18.94
C SER A 454 4.38 8.32 -19.70
N GLY A 455 3.83 7.30 -19.06
CA GLY A 455 3.48 6.04 -19.71
C GLY A 455 2.47 6.19 -20.84
N VAL A 456 2.62 5.37 -21.88
CA VAL A 456 1.72 5.30 -23.03
C VAL A 456 1.40 3.85 -23.37
N ALA A 457 0.17 3.58 -23.82
CA ALA A 457 -0.27 2.25 -24.19
C ALA A 457 -1.36 2.30 -25.27
N PHE A 458 -1.66 1.13 -25.86
CA PHE A 458 -2.78 0.94 -26.79
C PHE A 458 -3.81 -0.02 -26.22
N SER A 459 -5.09 0.15 -26.61
CA SER A 459 -6.10 -0.89 -26.42
C SER A 459 -5.77 -2.13 -27.25
N PRO A 460 -6.24 -3.34 -26.85
CA PRO A 460 -5.93 -4.57 -27.55
C PRO A 460 -6.39 -4.61 -29.00
N ASP A 461 -7.44 -3.87 -29.35
CA ASP A 461 -7.94 -3.72 -30.71
C ASP A 461 -7.22 -2.64 -31.53
N GLY A 462 -6.28 -1.91 -30.91
CA GLY A 462 -5.55 -0.81 -31.53
C GLY A 462 -6.37 0.46 -31.81
N ALA A 463 -7.63 0.52 -31.39
CA ALA A 463 -8.52 1.63 -31.69
C ALA A 463 -8.31 2.84 -30.76
N LEU A 464 -7.80 2.60 -29.54
CA LEU A 464 -7.55 3.64 -28.55
C LEU A 464 -6.06 3.71 -28.18
N PHE A 465 -5.59 4.92 -27.98
CA PHE A 465 -4.29 5.22 -27.40
C PHE A 465 -4.48 5.86 -26.02
N TYR A 466 -3.64 5.51 -25.07
CA TYR A 466 -3.67 6.00 -23.70
C TYR A 466 -2.39 6.75 -23.35
N ALA A 467 -2.51 7.86 -22.60
CA ALA A 467 -1.38 8.61 -22.09
C ALA A 467 -1.61 8.99 -20.62
N ALA A 468 -0.70 8.59 -19.75
CA ALA A 468 -0.73 8.96 -18.34
C ALA A 468 -0.30 10.42 -18.15
N GLY A 469 -1.04 11.16 -17.34
CA GLY A 469 -0.65 12.48 -16.84
C GLY A 469 -0.10 12.35 -15.43
N LYS A 470 1.21 12.23 -15.27
CA LYS A 470 1.88 11.95 -13.98
C LYS A 470 1.48 12.94 -12.88
N SER A 471 1.34 14.23 -13.23
CA SER A 471 0.98 15.31 -12.31
C SER A 471 -0.53 15.48 -12.13
N SER A 472 -1.32 14.49 -12.47
CA SER A 472 -2.78 14.55 -12.35
C SER A 472 -3.37 13.20 -11.93
N LYS A 473 -4.67 13.17 -11.68
CA LYS A 473 -5.44 11.93 -11.43
C LYS A 473 -5.99 11.31 -12.71
N TRP A 474 -5.66 11.85 -13.88
CA TRP A 474 -6.24 11.42 -15.14
C TRP A 474 -5.25 10.68 -16.03
N ILE A 475 -5.72 9.57 -16.62
CA ILE A 475 -5.13 9.01 -17.83
C ILE A 475 -6.05 9.40 -18.98
N TYR A 476 -5.46 9.92 -20.03
CA TYR A 476 -6.15 10.40 -21.21
C TYR A 476 -6.32 9.28 -22.23
N SER A 477 -7.49 9.21 -22.87
CA SER A 477 -7.73 8.34 -24.02
C SER A 477 -7.85 9.17 -25.29
N TYR A 478 -7.47 8.56 -26.42
CA TYR A 478 -7.55 9.11 -27.76
C TYR A 478 -8.10 8.06 -28.69
N THR A 479 -8.86 8.48 -29.70
CA THR A 479 -9.19 7.64 -30.85
C THR A 479 -8.01 7.64 -31.83
N VAL A 480 -7.57 6.45 -32.24
CA VAL A 480 -6.52 6.27 -33.25
C VAL A 480 -7.15 6.29 -34.62
N GLN A 481 -6.70 7.20 -35.49
CA GLN A 481 -7.18 7.30 -36.86
C GLN A 481 -6.45 6.32 -37.78
N HIS A 482 -7.03 6.01 -38.92
CA HIS A 482 -6.43 5.09 -39.90
C HIS A 482 -5.00 5.51 -40.35
N ASP A 483 -4.72 6.80 -40.38
CA ASP A 483 -3.37 7.31 -40.71
C ASP A 483 -2.42 7.30 -39.49
N GLY A 484 -2.86 6.79 -38.33
CA GLY A 484 -2.13 6.76 -37.07
C GLY A 484 -2.08 8.10 -36.32
N SER A 485 -2.84 9.12 -36.75
CA SER A 485 -3.01 10.34 -35.95
C SER A 485 -3.96 10.09 -34.77
N LEU A 486 -3.83 10.92 -33.73
CA LEU A 486 -4.68 10.86 -32.54
C LEU A 486 -5.73 11.97 -32.58
N SER A 487 -6.96 11.62 -32.17
CA SER A 487 -8.08 12.55 -32.10
C SER A 487 -8.88 12.32 -30.81
N THR A 488 -9.82 13.20 -30.52
CA THR A 488 -10.80 13.07 -29.43
C THR A 488 -10.13 12.80 -28.08
N ARG A 489 -9.16 13.63 -27.70
CA ARG A 489 -8.54 13.54 -26.35
C ARG A 489 -9.59 13.73 -25.26
N GLN A 490 -9.64 12.78 -24.31
CA GLN A 490 -10.54 12.83 -23.16
C GLN A 490 -9.77 12.51 -21.87
N PRO A 491 -9.99 13.22 -20.74
CA PRO A 491 -9.59 12.77 -19.41
C PRO A 491 -10.53 11.63 -19.02
N TYR A 492 -10.12 10.38 -19.23
CA TYR A 492 -11.05 9.25 -19.23
C TYR A 492 -10.93 8.38 -17.99
N TYR A 493 -9.70 7.95 -17.63
CA TYR A 493 -9.47 7.10 -16.46
C TYR A 493 -9.20 7.97 -15.25
N TRP A 494 -10.03 7.82 -14.21
CA TRP A 494 -9.92 8.56 -12.95
C TRP A 494 -9.20 7.70 -11.90
N LEU A 495 -7.98 8.10 -11.51
CA LEU A 495 -7.16 7.38 -10.55
C LEU A 495 -7.40 7.86 -9.12
N HIS A 496 -7.27 6.96 -8.15
CA HIS A 496 -7.10 7.32 -6.75
C HIS A 496 -5.73 7.94 -6.52
N MET A 497 -5.65 8.87 -5.57
CA MET A 497 -4.40 9.54 -5.19
C MET A 497 -4.14 9.33 -3.70
N THR A 498 -2.87 9.44 -3.31
CA THR A 498 -2.49 9.57 -1.90
C THR A 498 -2.76 11.01 -1.44
N ASP A 499 -2.84 11.20 -0.12
CA ASP A 499 -3.01 12.53 0.49
C ASP A 499 -1.85 13.49 0.14
N THR A 500 -0.64 12.97 -0.07
CA THR A 500 0.54 13.74 -0.48
C THR A 500 1.50 12.86 -1.29
N PRO A 501 2.08 13.36 -2.39
CA PRO A 501 1.78 14.62 -3.09
C PRO A 501 0.42 14.55 -3.80
N ASN A 502 -0.10 15.70 -4.21
CA ASN A 502 -1.40 15.83 -4.87
C ASN A 502 -1.34 15.44 -6.36
N ASP A 503 -0.83 14.24 -6.64
CA ASP A 503 -0.77 13.63 -7.97
C ASP A 503 -0.86 12.11 -7.87
N SER A 504 -1.24 11.43 -8.94
CA SER A 504 -1.30 9.97 -8.98
C SER A 504 0.09 9.32 -9.08
N GLY A 505 1.08 10.06 -9.55
CA GLY A 505 2.39 9.51 -9.90
C GLY A 505 2.32 8.44 -10.98
N ALA A 506 1.30 8.47 -11.86
CA ALA A 506 1.15 7.49 -12.94
C ALA A 506 2.33 7.61 -13.91
N GLU A 507 3.30 6.69 -13.81
CA GLU A 507 4.54 6.75 -14.58
C GLU A 507 4.53 5.84 -15.80
N ASP A 508 3.85 4.70 -15.74
CA ASP A 508 3.86 3.71 -16.81
C ASP A 508 2.52 2.98 -16.90
N LEU A 509 2.23 2.41 -18.07
CA LEU A 509 0.96 1.78 -18.41
C LEU A 509 1.17 0.42 -19.07
N ALA A 510 0.32 -0.55 -18.72
CA ALA A 510 0.17 -1.81 -19.42
C ALA A 510 -1.31 -2.13 -19.61
N VAL A 511 -1.65 -2.99 -20.56
CA VAL A 511 -3.04 -3.39 -20.84
C VAL A 511 -3.12 -4.90 -20.91
N ASP A 512 -4.19 -5.50 -20.38
CA ASP A 512 -4.43 -6.94 -20.55
C ASP A 512 -5.28 -7.24 -21.80
N THR A 513 -5.40 -8.51 -22.13
CA THR A 513 -6.17 -8.95 -23.31
C THR A 513 -7.67 -8.69 -23.21
N HIS A 514 -8.20 -8.42 -22.01
CA HIS A 514 -9.58 -8.01 -21.77
C HIS A 514 -9.79 -6.50 -21.86
N GLY A 515 -8.70 -5.72 -22.09
CA GLY A 515 -8.74 -4.28 -22.20
C GLY A 515 -8.76 -3.53 -20.86
N ASN A 516 -8.44 -4.19 -19.74
CA ASN A 516 -8.20 -3.49 -18.49
C ASN A 516 -6.85 -2.77 -18.55
N LEU A 517 -6.85 -1.51 -18.13
CA LEU A 517 -5.65 -0.67 -18.08
C LEU A 517 -5.00 -0.76 -16.69
N TYR A 518 -3.73 -1.14 -16.65
CA TYR A 518 -2.90 -1.22 -15.45
C TYR A 518 -2.00 0.02 -15.41
N ALA A 519 -2.15 0.82 -14.38
CA ALA A 519 -1.37 2.03 -14.18
C ALA A 519 -0.40 1.89 -13.00
N ALA A 520 0.88 2.10 -13.26
CA ALA A 520 1.93 2.19 -12.25
C ALA A 520 1.79 3.52 -11.48
N THR A 521 1.41 3.48 -10.19
CA THR A 521 1.07 4.66 -9.41
C THR A 521 1.71 4.67 -8.02
N ARG A 522 1.53 5.78 -7.27
CA ARG A 522 1.97 5.86 -5.86
C ARG A 522 1.23 4.91 -4.93
N MET A 523 0.03 4.46 -5.29
CA MET A 523 -0.77 3.54 -4.48
C MET A 523 -0.55 2.06 -4.82
N GLY A 524 0.41 1.75 -5.68
CA GLY A 524 0.58 0.45 -6.29
C GLY A 524 0.08 0.46 -7.73
N VAL A 525 -0.29 -0.70 -8.26
CA VAL A 525 -0.88 -0.83 -9.60
C VAL A 525 -2.38 -0.62 -9.48
N GLN A 526 -2.91 0.41 -10.14
CA GLN A 526 -4.36 0.62 -10.26
C GLN A 526 -4.86 0.00 -11.55
N VAL A 527 -5.83 -0.89 -11.45
CA VAL A 527 -6.45 -1.59 -12.59
C VAL A 527 -7.78 -0.95 -12.89
N CYS A 528 -7.90 -0.41 -14.10
CA CYS A 528 -9.09 0.30 -14.58
C CYS A 528 -9.85 -0.52 -15.59
N ASP A 529 -11.18 -0.52 -15.51
CA ASP A 529 -12.05 -1.11 -16.53
C ASP A 529 -12.16 -0.20 -17.76
N GLN A 530 -12.78 -0.73 -18.83
CA GLN A 530 -13.00 -0.01 -20.08
C GLN A 530 -13.93 1.22 -19.95
N ASN A 531 -14.59 1.41 -18.80
CA ASN A 531 -15.39 2.59 -18.48
C ASN A 531 -14.62 3.68 -17.73
N GLY A 532 -13.30 3.54 -17.61
CA GLY A 532 -12.44 4.53 -16.97
C GLY A 532 -12.44 4.50 -15.44
N ARG A 533 -12.91 3.42 -14.82
CA ARG A 533 -13.05 3.29 -13.36
C ARG A 533 -11.97 2.39 -12.78
N VAL A 534 -11.31 2.83 -11.71
CA VAL A 534 -10.46 1.93 -10.92
C VAL A 534 -11.32 0.87 -10.25
N ARG A 535 -11.08 -0.39 -10.59
CA ARG A 535 -11.78 -1.57 -10.07
C ARG A 535 -10.94 -2.35 -9.08
N ALA A 536 -9.62 -2.36 -9.26
CA ALA A 536 -8.70 -3.04 -8.37
C ALA A 536 -7.44 -2.20 -8.12
N ILE A 537 -6.82 -2.39 -6.95
CA ILE A 537 -5.54 -1.81 -6.58
C ILE A 537 -4.67 -2.94 -6.03
N LEU A 538 -3.51 -3.15 -6.65
CA LEU A 538 -2.53 -4.15 -6.23
C LEU A 538 -1.34 -3.41 -5.58
N PRO A 539 -1.32 -3.28 -4.23
CA PRO A 539 -0.22 -2.62 -3.54
C PRO A 539 1.05 -3.48 -3.61
N LEU A 540 2.21 -2.85 -3.65
CA LEU A 540 3.47 -3.57 -3.46
C LEU A 540 3.67 -3.95 -1.98
N PRO A 541 4.49 -4.99 -1.70
CA PRO A 541 4.92 -5.29 -0.34
C PRO A 541 5.63 -4.08 0.28
N THR A 542 5.30 -3.75 1.52
CA THR A 542 5.96 -2.66 2.25
C THR A 542 7.23 -3.15 2.97
N PRO A 543 8.27 -2.32 3.11
CA PRO A 543 8.38 -0.95 2.58
C PRO A 543 8.83 -0.94 1.11
N CYS A 544 8.07 -0.25 0.24
CA CYS A 544 8.43 -0.01 -1.15
C CYS A 544 8.07 1.41 -1.55
N GLY A 545 8.79 1.95 -2.54
CA GLY A 545 8.46 3.22 -3.18
C GLY A 545 7.22 3.13 -4.10
N PRO A 546 6.85 4.25 -4.73
CA PRO A 546 5.83 4.28 -5.78
C PRO A 546 6.19 3.34 -6.93
N VAL A 547 5.19 2.71 -7.54
CA VAL A 547 5.42 1.92 -8.76
C VAL A 547 5.77 2.86 -9.91
N ARG A 548 6.91 2.61 -10.57
CA ARG A 548 7.48 3.46 -11.61
C ARG A 548 7.48 2.83 -13.00
N GLY A 549 7.45 1.51 -13.09
CA GLY A 549 7.43 0.79 -14.34
C GLY A 549 6.60 -0.46 -14.24
N ILE A 550 6.00 -0.87 -15.35
CA ILE A 550 5.10 -2.01 -15.41
C ILE A 550 5.15 -2.67 -16.79
N CYS A 551 5.21 -4.00 -16.84
CA CYS A 551 4.97 -4.76 -18.05
C CYS A 551 4.42 -6.15 -17.74
N PHE A 552 3.79 -6.77 -18.71
CA PHE A 552 3.51 -8.19 -18.70
C PHE A 552 4.66 -8.96 -19.34
N GLY A 553 4.97 -10.12 -18.79
CA GLY A 553 5.99 -11.05 -19.29
C GLY A 553 5.63 -12.50 -18.96
N GLY A 554 6.61 -13.40 -19.05
CA GLY A 554 6.38 -14.85 -18.96
C GLY A 554 5.97 -15.44 -20.30
N GLU A 555 6.10 -16.76 -20.48
CA GLU A 555 5.81 -17.48 -21.74
C GLU A 555 4.40 -17.20 -22.28
N HIS A 556 3.44 -17.00 -21.37
CA HIS A 556 2.03 -16.74 -21.70
C HIS A 556 1.62 -15.28 -21.45
N PHE A 557 2.57 -14.38 -21.16
CA PHE A 557 2.30 -12.99 -20.77
C PHE A 557 1.37 -12.84 -19.55
N ASP A 558 1.32 -13.82 -18.69
CA ASP A 558 0.48 -13.88 -17.48
C ASP A 558 1.21 -13.48 -16.19
N ILE A 559 2.46 -13.04 -16.30
CA ILE A 559 3.25 -12.53 -15.17
C ILE A 559 3.33 -11.01 -15.27
N LEU A 560 2.78 -10.32 -14.27
CA LEU A 560 2.93 -8.87 -14.13
C LEU A 560 4.26 -8.56 -13.43
N TYR A 561 5.11 -7.79 -14.09
CA TYR A 561 6.36 -7.25 -13.53
C TYR A 561 6.19 -5.77 -13.25
N VAL A 562 6.67 -5.34 -12.08
CA VAL A 562 6.64 -3.93 -11.65
C VAL A 562 7.96 -3.55 -10.98
N THR A 563 8.30 -2.25 -11.02
CA THR A 563 9.47 -1.72 -10.30
C THR A 563 9.11 -0.47 -9.49
N ASP A 564 9.71 -0.32 -8.30
CA ASP A 564 9.70 0.92 -7.52
C ASP A 564 10.90 1.83 -7.83
N GLY A 565 11.72 1.44 -8.80
CA GLY A 565 12.97 2.09 -9.19
C GLY A 565 14.22 1.44 -8.60
N HIS A 566 14.11 0.68 -7.52
CA HIS A 566 15.23 -0.01 -6.87
C HIS A 566 15.08 -1.53 -6.87
N GLN A 567 13.86 -1.99 -6.90
CA GLN A 567 13.52 -3.41 -6.85
C GLN A 567 12.50 -3.74 -7.93
N ILE A 568 12.51 -4.98 -8.37
CA ILE A 568 11.52 -5.52 -9.29
C ILE A 568 10.76 -6.62 -8.58
N PHE A 569 9.45 -6.57 -8.72
CA PHE A 569 8.53 -7.57 -8.23
C PHE A 569 7.80 -8.21 -9.41
N LYS A 570 7.46 -9.49 -9.28
CA LYS A 570 6.63 -10.23 -10.22
C LYS A 570 5.46 -10.89 -9.50
N ARG A 571 4.33 -11.04 -10.20
CA ARG A 571 3.16 -11.76 -9.71
C ARG A 571 2.42 -12.39 -10.88
N HIS A 572 2.05 -13.66 -10.76
CA HIS A 572 1.19 -14.31 -11.75
C HIS A 572 -0.24 -13.78 -11.64
N LEU A 573 -0.84 -13.55 -12.78
CA LEU A 573 -2.23 -13.13 -12.93
C LEU A 573 -2.99 -14.15 -13.78
N LYS A 574 -4.32 -14.16 -13.67
CA LYS A 574 -5.18 -15.02 -14.49
C LYS A 574 -5.34 -14.52 -15.92
N THR A 575 -5.32 -13.18 -16.07
CA THR A 575 -5.53 -12.52 -17.37
C THR A 575 -4.19 -12.16 -17.98
N PRO A 576 -3.85 -12.65 -19.16
CA PRO A 576 -2.61 -12.31 -19.82
C PRO A 576 -2.60 -10.87 -20.33
N GLY A 577 -1.40 -10.27 -20.34
CA GLY A 577 -1.16 -8.96 -20.91
C GLY A 577 -1.25 -8.94 -22.43
N TYR A 578 -1.57 -7.77 -22.97
CA TYR A 578 -1.52 -7.50 -24.39
C TYR A 578 -0.18 -6.83 -24.75
N ALA A 579 0.45 -7.33 -25.81
CA ALA A 579 1.67 -6.74 -26.36
C ALA A 579 1.32 -5.87 -27.59
N PRO A 580 1.51 -4.54 -27.55
CA PRO A 580 1.08 -3.63 -28.63
C PRO A 580 1.71 -3.88 -30.01
N TRP A 581 2.86 -4.54 -30.02
CA TRP A 581 3.55 -4.97 -31.26
C TRP A 581 2.95 -6.24 -31.88
N SER A 582 2.06 -6.94 -31.18
CA SER A 582 1.31 -8.07 -31.73
C SER A 582 0.12 -7.61 -32.57
N THR A 583 -0.43 -8.50 -33.37
CA THR A 583 -1.63 -8.22 -34.18
C THR A 583 -2.79 -7.79 -33.23
N PRO A 584 -3.49 -6.68 -33.53
CA PRO A 584 -4.62 -6.25 -32.74
C PRO A 584 -5.70 -7.34 -32.64
N ILE A 585 -6.32 -7.46 -31.48
CA ILE A 585 -7.43 -8.38 -31.24
C ILE A 585 -8.64 -7.87 -32.02
N ALA A 586 -9.14 -8.67 -32.97
CA ALA A 586 -10.32 -8.28 -33.73
C ALA A 586 -11.55 -8.14 -32.83
N VAL A 587 -12.20 -6.99 -32.87
CA VAL A 587 -13.53 -6.80 -32.26
C VAL A 587 -14.51 -7.68 -33.01
N GLN A 588 -15.10 -8.67 -32.33
CA GLN A 588 -16.22 -9.40 -32.91
C GLN A 588 -17.36 -8.38 -33.07
N SER A 589 -17.70 -8.06 -34.34
CA SER A 589 -18.91 -7.32 -34.63
C SER A 589 -20.08 -8.10 -34.03
N GLN A 590 -20.70 -7.60 -32.96
CA GLN A 590 -22.00 -8.14 -32.58
C GLN A 590 -22.90 -7.93 -33.78
N GLY A 591 -23.22 -9.06 -34.44
CA GLY A 591 -24.16 -9.04 -35.57
C GLY A 591 -25.41 -8.28 -35.11
N ALA A 592 -25.81 -7.30 -35.93
CA ALA A 592 -27.07 -6.64 -35.77
C ALA A 592 -28.16 -7.72 -35.87
N GLY A 593 -28.68 -8.14 -34.71
CA GLY A 593 -29.86 -8.97 -34.57
C GLY A 593 -31.07 -8.12 -34.25
#